data_450f3a5317932aeb2b4e2a28c548390e
#
_entry.id   450f3a5317932aeb2b4e2a28c548390e
#
_cell.length_a   1.000
_cell.length_b   1.000
_cell.length_c   1.000
_cell.angle_alpha   90.00
_cell.angle_beta   90.00
_cell.angle_gamma   90.00
#
_symmetry.space_group_name_H-M   'P 1'
#
loop_
_entity.id
_entity.type
_entity.pdbx_description
1 polymer ?
#
loop_
_entity_poly.entity_id
_entity_poly.type
_entity_poly.pdbx_seq_one_letter_code
_entity_poly.pdbx_strand_id
1 'polypeptide(L)'
;MAGQGTARSIGTTVLLAVVLALVAAGCSTSMDEGSSKDAGPTANGQEYVALGDSYTSAPFVPVTQVAKGCLRSRANYPALAAKALGAELEDRSCGGARTVDFRRSQYAEVPPQLTAVKPSVDLVTVSVGGNDQQVFTQLVARCTRLRAQDPTGAPCRNFMRSTGSDQLLSALRTTRSRVTDVVREVRHLAPKAKVLVVGYPQIISADNRCDKLPLAAGDYAYGERVNRALTEALRYAAKATGSTYVDVWAASQGHDICSDDPWINGAVNDQKRAAAYHPFAAEQIAVADLVVDAFRD
;
A
#
# COMPACT_ATOMS: atom_id res chain seq x y z
N MET A 1 36.61 47.74 28.75
CA MET A 1 37.09 47.18 30.02
C MET A 1 37.03 45.70 29.85
N ALA A 2 38.03 44.99 29.37
CA ALA A 2 39.33 44.64 29.99
C ALA A 2 39.20 43.55 31.05
N GLY A 3 39.91 42.46 30.80
CA GLY A 3 40.39 41.45 31.68
C GLY A 3 40.25 40.02 31.12
N GLN A 4 41.03 39.40 30.33
CA GLN A 4 42.44 38.89 30.34
C GLN A 4 42.85 38.14 31.60
N GLY A 5 43.35 36.93 31.44
CA GLY A 5 44.13 36.13 32.36
C GLY A 5 44.12 34.66 32.00
N THR A 6 44.98 34.15 31.12
CA THR A 6 46.34 33.50 31.23
C THR A 6 46.31 32.18 31.99
N ALA A 7 46.44 31.02 31.34
CA ALA A 7 47.59 30.17 30.95
C ALA A 7 48.53 29.67 32.10
N ARG A 8 48.79 28.33 32.07
CA ARG A 8 50.04 27.59 32.30
C ARG A 8 49.71 26.13 32.64
N SER A 9 50.07 25.11 31.87
CA SER A 9 51.37 24.53 31.45
C SER A 9 52.01 23.59 32.47
N ILE A 10 52.43 22.45 31.95
CA ILE A 10 53.58 21.59 32.30
C ILE A 10 53.29 20.37 33.25
N GLY A 11 53.72 19.19 32.74
CA GLY A 11 54.08 18.03 33.54
C GLY A 11 54.11 16.70 32.80
N THR A 12 55.14 16.52 31.98
CA THR A 12 55.59 15.25 31.39
C THR A 12 56.17 14.34 32.47
N THR A 13 55.85 13.03 32.52
CA THR A 13 56.76 12.03 33.04
C THR A 13 56.54 10.70 32.32
N VAL A 14 57.61 10.28 31.64
CA VAL A 14 57.85 8.97 31.03
C VAL A 14 58.35 8.01 32.12
N LEU A 15 57.88 6.77 32.14
CA LEU A 15 58.59 5.67 32.78
C LEU A 15 58.36 4.38 31.96
N LEU A 16 59.48 3.89 31.45
CA LEU A 16 59.70 2.57 30.86
C LEU A 16 59.82 1.52 31.99
N ALA A 17 59.31 0.31 31.78
CA ALA A 17 59.89 -0.97 32.25
C ALA A 17 59.07 -2.13 31.66
N VAL A 18 59.61 -2.86 30.74
CA VAL A 18 60.34 -4.14 30.84
C VAL A 18 59.43 -5.38 30.82
N VAL A 19 59.60 -6.09 29.77
CA VAL A 19 59.25 -7.44 29.31
C VAL A 19 59.35 -8.54 30.40
N LEU A 20 58.33 -9.44 30.41
CA LEU A 20 58.58 -10.86 30.72
C LEU A 20 57.63 -11.74 29.89
N ALA A 21 58.23 -12.53 29.00
CA ALA A 21 57.55 -13.56 28.23
C ALA A 21 57.39 -14.82 29.10
N LEU A 22 56.13 -15.32 29.17
CA LEU A 22 55.88 -16.69 29.64
C LEU A 22 55.02 -17.39 28.60
N VAL A 23 55.63 -18.34 27.91
CA VAL A 23 54.99 -19.29 27.03
C VAL A 23 54.26 -20.32 27.87
N ALA A 24 52.94 -20.36 27.79
CA ALA A 24 52.13 -21.46 28.26
C ALA A 24 51.35 -22.02 27.09
N ALA A 25 51.70 -23.22 26.67
CA ALA A 25 50.93 -24.00 25.70
C ALA A 25 49.60 -24.41 26.35
N GLY A 26 48.50 -23.81 25.90
CA GLY A 26 47.16 -24.19 26.29
C GLY A 26 46.40 -24.65 25.06
N CYS A 27 45.94 -25.89 25.02
CA CYS A 27 45.02 -26.42 24.04
C CYS A 27 43.75 -25.55 24.02
N SER A 28 43.59 -24.80 22.98
CA SER A 28 42.32 -24.10 22.69
C SER A 28 41.39 -25.05 21.95
N THR A 29 40.42 -25.59 22.64
CA THR A 29 39.20 -26.09 22.01
C THR A 29 38.47 -24.85 21.47
N SER A 30 38.51 -24.65 20.18
CA SER A 30 37.68 -23.68 19.47
C SER A 30 36.24 -24.11 19.63
N MET A 31 35.49 -23.48 20.54
CA MET A 31 34.04 -23.42 20.47
C MET A 31 33.73 -22.48 19.28
N ASP A 32 33.30 -23.11 18.19
CA ASP A 32 32.69 -22.43 17.05
C ASP A 32 31.37 -21.82 17.54
N GLU A 33 31.42 -20.56 17.96
CA GLU A 33 30.20 -19.76 18.12
C GLU A 33 29.63 -19.57 16.71
N GLY A 34 28.76 -20.53 16.32
CA GLY A 34 27.92 -20.42 15.17
C GLY A 34 27.05 -19.17 15.29
N SER A 35 27.56 -18.04 14.81
CA SER A 35 26.75 -16.88 14.46
C SER A 35 25.76 -17.34 13.38
N SER A 36 24.59 -17.78 13.79
CA SER A 36 23.44 -17.90 12.91
C SER A 36 23.09 -16.48 12.47
N LYS A 37 23.75 -16.02 11.41
CA LYS A 37 23.19 -14.96 10.57
C LYS A 37 21.86 -15.53 10.10
N ASP A 38 20.75 -14.93 10.57
CA ASP A 38 19.48 -15.07 9.90
C ASP A 38 19.69 -14.62 8.43
N ALA A 39 20.03 -15.58 7.60
CA ALA A 39 19.99 -15.38 6.16
C ALA A 39 18.51 -15.20 5.82
N GLY A 40 18.10 -13.96 5.64
CA GLY A 40 16.80 -13.68 5.01
C GLY A 40 16.72 -14.48 3.71
N PRO A 41 15.52 -14.79 3.23
CA PRO A 41 15.34 -15.58 2.01
C PRO A 41 16.24 -15.00 0.91
N THR A 42 17.13 -15.84 0.37
CA THR A 42 17.96 -15.46 -0.77
C THR A 42 17.04 -15.20 -1.94
N ALA A 43 17.19 -14.01 -2.57
CA ALA A 43 16.42 -13.69 -3.77
C ALA A 43 16.60 -14.82 -4.80
N ASN A 44 15.49 -15.31 -5.32
CA ASN A 44 15.49 -16.40 -6.34
C ASN A 44 15.70 -15.86 -7.77
N GLY A 45 16.02 -14.57 -7.90
CA GLY A 45 16.21 -13.87 -9.18
C GLY A 45 14.91 -13.43 -9.85
N GLN A 46 13.75 -13.64 -9.22
CA GLN A 46 12.46 -13.15 -9.75
C GLN A 46 12.30 -11.66 -9.55
N GLU A 47 11.92 -10.93 -10.60
CA GLU A 47 11.64 -9.49 -10.55
C GLU A 47 10.14 -9.24 -10.35
N TYR A 48 9.79 -8.50 -9.31
CA TYR A 48 8.42 -8.10 -8.99
C TYR A 48 8.25 -6.59 -9.03
N VAL A 49 7.31 -6.08 -9.84
CA VAL A 49 6.94 -4.66 -9.90
C VAL A 49 5.53 -4.47 -9.33
N ALA A 50 5.40 -3.62 -8.30
CA ALA A 50 4.12 -3.27 -7.72
C ALA A 50 3.70 -1.86 -8.16
N LEU A 51 2.52 -1.74 -8.76
CA LEU A 51 1.92 -0.51 -9.26
C LEU A 51 0.58 -0.29 -8.55
N GLY A 52 0.34 0.93 -8.08
CA GLY A 52 -0.93 1.17 -7.42
C GLY A 52 -1.06 2.51 -6.71
N ASP A 53 -2.16 2.65 -6.01
CA ASP A 53 -2.49 3.82 -5.21
C ASP A 53 -2.23 3.60 -3.70
N SER A 54 -2.97 4.29 -2.84
CA SER A 54 -2.80 4.21 -1.39
C SER A 54 -3.19 2.87 -0.78
N TYR A 55 -4.02 2.07 -1.42
CA TYR A 55 -4.34 0.72 -0.97
C TYR A 55 -3.16 -0.24 -1.19
N THR A 56 -2.31 0.06 -2.16
CA THR A 56 -1.04 -0.64 -2.38
C THR A 56 0.08 -0.07 -1.50
N SER A 57 0.20 1.28 -1.41
CA SER A 57 1.29 1.90 -0.63
C SER A 57 1.10 1.82 0.89
N ALA A 58 -0.12 1.61 1.37
CA ALA A 58 -0.51 1.43 2.77
C ALA A 58 0.01 2.53 3.73
N PRO A 59 -0.42 3.81 3.56
CA PRO A 59 0.07 4.92 4.36
C PRO A 59 -0.24 4.72 5.85
N PHE A 60 0.78 4.93 6.69
CA PHE A 60 0.79 4.77 8.15
C PHE A 60 0.76 3.33 8.67
N VAL A 61 0.68 2.30 7.83
CA VAL A 61 1.05 0.96 8.27
C VAL A 61 2.56 0.98 8.59
N PRO A 62 2.99 0.60 9.81
CA PRO A 62 4.40 0.69 10.20
C PRO A 62 5.31 -0.28 9.42
N VAL A 63 6.46 0.13 8.93
CA VAL A 63 7.12 1.43 8.98
C VAL A 63 6.88 2.17 7.65
N THR A 64 6.21 3.31 7.70
CA THR A 64 5.93 4.11 6.51
C THR A 64 7.10 5.04 6.19
N GLN A 65 7.52 5.05 4.94
CA GLN A 65 8.47 5.98 4.38
C GLN A 65 7.73 7.14 3.67
N VAL A 66 8.29 8.33 3.76
CA VAL A 66 7.74 9.50 3.02
C VAL A 66 7.73 9.23 1.51
N ALA A 67 8.77 8.56 0.98
CA ALA A 67 8.89 8.14 -0.41
C ALA A 67 8.49 9.26 -1.41
N LYS A 68 9.03 10.47 -1.19
CA LYS A 68 8.74 11.67 -2.01
C LYS A 68 7.26 12.06 -2.09
N GLY A 69 6.51 11.80 -1.02
CA GLY A 69 5.08 12.08 -0.91
C GLY A 69 4.17 10.88 -1.13
N CYS A 70 4.71 9.74 -1.55
CA CYS A 70 3.92 8.53 -1.81
C CYS A 70 3.46 7.80 -0.55
N LEU A 71 4.06 8.06 0.61
CA LEU A 71 3.72 7.46 1.92
C LEU A 71 3.66 5.92 1.85
N ARG A 72 4.78 5.30 1.43
CA ARG A 72 4.85 3.87 1.20
C ARG A 72 5.30 3.12 2.45
N SER A 73 4.54 2.10 2.86
CA SER A 73 4.90 1.22 3.96
C SER A 73 5.93 0.17 3.53
N ARG A 74 6.81 -0.22 4.45
CA ARG A 74 7.67 -1.41 4.29
C ARG A 74 6.95 -2.72 4.63
N ALA A 75 5.73 -2.63 5.15
CA ALA A 75 4.86 -3.75 5.47
C ALA A 75 3.56 -3.70 4.65
N ASN A 76 3.61 -3.09 3.47
CA ASN A 76 2.51 -3.17 2.51
C ASN A 76 2.49 -4.55 1.83
N TYR A 77 1.37 -4.92 1.20
CA TYR A 77 1.23 -6.25 0.61
C TYR A 77 2.33 -6.58 -0.43
N PRO A 78 2.84 -5.61 -1.24
CA PRO A 78 3.92 -5.93 -2.16
C PRO A 78 5.21 -6.35 -1.45
N ALA A 79 5.58 -5.65 -0.36
CA ALA A 79 6.77 -5.99 0.41
C ALA A 79 6.65 -7.35 1.11
N LEU A 80 5.46 -7.67 1.63
CA LEU A 80 5.17 -8.95 2.25
C LEU A 80 5.18 -10.10 1.23
N ALA A 81 4.52 -9.91 0.07
CA ALA A 81 4.49 -10.90 -1.00
C ALA A 81 5.89 -11.14 -1.60
N ALA A 82 6.66 -10.07 -1.85
CA ALA A 82 8.04 -10.18 -2.34
C ALA A 82 8.91 -11.00 -1.38
N LYS A 83 8.80 -10.73 -0.07
CA LYS A 83 9.50 -11.51 0.96
C LYS A 83 9.11 -13.01 0.93
N ALA A 84 7.83 -13.32 0.81
CA ALA A 84 7.31 -14.69 0.78
C ALA A 84 7.70 -15.45 -0.50
N LEU A 85 7.87 -14.72 -1.61
CA LEU A 85 8.29 -15.26 -2.91
C LEU A 85 9.82 -15.30 -3.06
N GLY A 86 10.59 -14.60 -2.22
CA GLY A 86 12.02 -14.39 -2.43
C GLY A 86 12.32 -13.53 -3.66
N ALA A 87 11.40 -12.65 -4.06
CA ALA A 87 11.51 -11.83 -5.26
C ALA A 87 12.14 -10.46 -4.96
N GLU A 88 12.81 -9.88 -5.96
CA GLU A 88 13.29 -8.50 -5.93
C GLU A 88 12.14 -7.55 -6.24
N LEU A 89 11.78 -6.68 -5.28
CA LEU A 89 10.65 -5.77 -5.41
C LEU A 89 11.06 -4.39 -5.90
N GLU A 90 10.45 -3.93 -6.99
CA GLU A 90 10.36 -2.52 -7.35
C GLU A 90 8.94 -1.99 -7.10
N ASP A 91 8.72 -1.36 -5.93
CA ASP A 91 7.42 -0.80 -5.55
C ASP A 91 7.30 0.65 -6.02
N ARG A 92 6.41 0.89 -6.98
CA ARG A 92 6.07 2.21 -7.55
C ARG A 92 4.73 2.74 -7.06
N SER A 93 4.06 2.04 -6.17
CA SER A 93 2.80 2.51 -5.60
C SER A 93 2.94 3.87 -4.93
N CYS A 94 1.88 4.68 -4.98
CA CYS A 94 1.92 6.03 -4.46
C CYS A 94 0.55 6.47 -3.93
N GLY A 95 0.51 6.98 -2.72
CA GLY A 95 -0.71 7.51 -2.10
C GLY A 95 -1.41 8.52 -3.02
N GLY A 96 -2.70 8.34 -3.25
CA GLY A 96 -3.50 9.21 -4.12
C GLY A 96 -3.31 9.02 -5.63
N ALA A 97 -2.51 8.03 -6.08
CA ALA A 97 -2.30 7.78 -7.50
C ALA A 97 -3.60 7.49 -8.25
N ARG A 98 -3.66 7.98 -9.48
CA ARG A 98 -4.74 7.78 -10.44
C ARG A 98 -4.18 7.04 -11.66
N THR A 99 -5.04 6.53 -12.51
CA THR A 99 -4.61 5.85 -13.75
C THR A 99 -3.69 6.72 -14.65
N VAL A 100 -3.86 8.04 -14.63
CA VAL A 100 -3.00 8.97 -15.38
C VAL A 100 -1.56 9.00 -14.85
N ASP A 101 -1.36 8.76 -13.56
CA ASP A 101 -0.06 8.83 -12.90
C ASP A 101 0.82 7.60 -13.22
N PHE A 102 0.25 6.62 -13.91
CA PHE A 102 1.02 5.52 -14.51
C PHE A 102 1.88 5.98 -15.70
N ARG A 103 1.45 7.02 -16.40
CA ARG A 103 2.13 7.59 -17.58
C ARG A 103 2.73 8.97 -17.34
N ARG A 104 2.41 9.61 -16.21
CA ARG A 104 2.89 10.95 -15.85
C ARG A 104 3.40 10.96 -14.42
N SER A 105 4.36 11.80 -14.12
CA SER A 105 4.84 12.01 -12.76
C SER A 105 3.71 12.57 -11.88
N GLN A 106 3.42 11.90 -10.76
CA GLN A 106 2.45 12.38 -9.78
C GLN A 106 2.99 13.58 -8.99
N TYR A 107 4.28 13.53 -8.66
CA TYR A 107 5.05 14.60 -8.03
C TYR A 107 6.35 14.82 -8.80
N ALA A 108 7.00 15.98 -8.61
CA ALA A 108 8.19 16.37 -9.39
C ALA A 108 9.31 15.30 -9.41
N GLU A 109 9.50 14.58 -8.29
CA GLU A 109 10.55 13.56 -8.16
C GLU A 109 10.03 12.12 -8.18
N VAL A 110 8.75 11.92 -8.50
CA VAL A 110 8.13 10.60 -8.60
C VAL A 110 7.91 10.28 -10.08
N PRO A 111 8.71 9.38 -10.66
CA PRO A 111 8.55 9.02 -12.07
C PRO A 111 7.23 8.31 -12.32
N PRO A 112 6.71 8.30 -13.56
CA PRO A 112 5.55 7.54 -13.94
C PRO A 112 5.69 6.07 -13.53
N GLN A 113 4.64 5.46 -13.00
CA GLN A 113 4.74 4.11 -12.44
C GLN A 113 5.16 3.06 -13.48
N LEU A 114 4.70 3.19 -14.73
CA LEU A 114 5.02 2.25 -15.82
C LEU A 114 6.51 2.24 -16.20
N THR A 115 7.31 3.22 -15.79
CA THR A 115 8.76 3.24 -16.07
C THR A 115 9.53 2.10 -15.39
N ALA A 116 8.95 1.44 -14.39
CA ALA A 116 9.53 0.26 -13.75
C ALA A 116 9.26 -1.03 -14.52
N VAL A 117 8.23 -1.05 -15.37
CA VAL A 117 7.83 -2.27 -16.09
C VAL A 117 8.77 -2.52 -17.26
N LYS A 118 9.50 -3.64 -17.22
CA LYS A 118 10.48 -4.06 -18.23
C LYS A 118 10.17 -5.46 -18.73
N PRO A 119 10.69 -5.86 -19.90
CA PRO A 119 10.47 -7.22 -20.44
C PRO A 119 11.02 -8.36 -19.58
N SER A 120 11.93 -8.07 -18.62
CA SER A 120 12.51 -9.05 -17.69
C SER A 120 11.64 -9.34 -16.47
N VAL A 121 10.64 -8.49 -16.19
CA VAL A 121 9.80 -8.63 -14.99
C VAL A 121 8.97 -9.91 -15.04
N ASP A 122 8.96 -10.66 -13.93
CA ASP A 122 8.22 -11.93 -13.80
C ASP A 122 6.81 -11.72 -13.25
N LEU A 123 6.65 -10.77 -12.32
CA LEU A 123 5.38 -10.46 -11.65
C LEU A 123 5.09 -8.95 -11.68
N VAL A 124 3.88 -8.60 -12.09
CA VAL A 124 3.37 -7.22 -11.93
C VAL A 124 2.03 -7.26 -11.21
N THR A 125 1.89 -6.50 -10.12
CA THR A 125 0.58 -6.23 -9.51
C THR A 125 0.10 -4.84 -9.87
N VAL A 126 -1.21 -4.70 -10.13
CA VAL A 126 -1.87 -3.42 -10.47
C VAL A 126 -3.12 -3.26 -9.61
N SER A 127 -3.19 -2.19 -8.78
CA SER A 127 -4.39 -1.81 -8.03
C SER A 127 -4.55 -0.30 -8.07
N VAL A 128 -5.51 0.22 -8.87
CA VAL A 128 -5.71 1.66 -9.07
C VAL A 128 -7.12 1.95 -9.55
N GLY A 129 -7.59 3.17 -9.31
CA GLY A 129 -8.85 3.67 -9.85
C GLY A 129 -9.74 4.37 -8.83
N GLY A 130 -9.55 4.13 -7.53
CA GLY A 130 -10.32 4.77 -6.47
C GLY A 130 -10.20 6.30 -6.46
N ASN A 131 -9.05 6.82 -6.89
CA ASN A 131 -8.81 8.26 -6.97
C ASN A 131 -9.19 8.88 -8.31
N ASP A 132 -9.47 8.07 -9.34
CA ASP A 132 -9.93 8.57 -10.63
C ASP A 132 -11.25 9.33 -10.45
N GLN A 133 -11.31 10.53 -11.05
CA GLN A 133 -12.47 11.40 -10.93
C GLN A 133 -12.94 11.62 -9.48
N GLN A 134 -12.03 11.48 -8.50
CA GLN A 134 -12.26 11.70 -7.08
C GLN A 134 -13.34 10.78 -6.46
N VAL A 135 -13.51 9.55 -6.97
CA VAL A 135 -14.56 8.63 -6.50
C VAL A 135 -14.47 8.42 -4.98
N PHE A 136 -13.29 8.08 -4.44
CA PHE A 136 -13.11 7.94 -2.98
C PHE A 136 -13.37 9.25 -2.23
N THR A 137 -12.82 10.37 -2.71
CA THR A 137 -13.03 11.67 -2.05
C THR A 137 -14.52 12.03 -1.99
N GLN A 138 -15.26 11.79 -3.05
CA GLN A 138 -16.71 12.02 -3.06
C GLN A 138 -17.41 11.10 -2.05
N LEU A 139 -17.06 9.81 -2.04
CA LEU A 139 -17.73 8.83 -1.20
C LEU A 139 -17.45 9.07 0.31
N VAL A 140 -16.18 9.23 0.71
CA VAL A 140 -15.82 9.29 2.13
C VAL A 140 -15.77 10.69 2.71
N ALA A 141 -15.59 11.74 1.89
CA ALA A 141 -15.55 13.11 2.40
C ALA A 141 -16.83 13.90 2.09
N ARG A 142 -17.37 13.83 0.87
CA ARG A 142 -18.59 14.58 0.54
C ARG A 142 -19.83 13.90 1.13
N CYS A 143 -19.99 12.59 0.95
CA CYS A 143 -21.17 11.87 1.44
C CYS A 143 -21.30 11.95 2.95
N THR A 144 -20.19 11.86 3.70
CA THR A 144 -20.21 12.00 5.16
C THR A 144 -20.67 13.40 5.60
N ARG A 145 -20.27 14.46 4.88
CA ARG A 145 -20.77 15.83 5.16
C ARG A 145 -22.26 16.00 4.85
N LEU A 146 -22.76 15.35 3.81
CA LEU A 146 -24.17 15.42 3.43
C LEU A 146 -25.09 14.77 4.46
N ARG A 147 -24.59 13.87 5.33
CA ARG A 147 -25.36 13.29 6.46
C ARG A 147 -26.08 14.34 7.29
N ALA A 148 -25.46 15.51 7.50
CA ALA A 148 -26.04 16.57 8.30
C ALA A 148 -27.37 17.13 7.75
N GLN A 149 -27.65 16.96 6.45
CA GLN A 149 -28.86 17.44 5.80
C GLN A 149 -30.07 16.50 6.04
N ASP A 150 -29.80 15.19 6.09
CA ASP A 150 -30.80 14.15 6.32
C ASP A 150 -30.09 12.89 6.86
N PRO A 151 -29.94 12.75 8.21
CA PRO A 151 -29.19 11.66 8.81
C PRO A 151 -29.80 10.27 8.60
N THR A 152 -31.11 10.19 8.38
CA THR A 152 -31.86 8.93 8.23
C THR A 152 -32.13 8.55 6.78
N GLY A 153 -32.12 9.53 5.88
CA GLY A 153 -32.35 9.34 4.46
C GLY A 153 -31.11 8.99 3.66
N ALA A 154 -31.08 9.40 2.41
CA ALA A 154 -29.98 9.11 1.48
C ALA A 154 -29.50 10.38 0.72
N PRO A 155 -29.06 11.41 1.44
CA PRO A 155 -28.69 12.71 0.84
C PRO A 155 -27.52 12.60 -0.13
N CYS A 156 -26.56 11.72 0.10
CA CYS A 156 -25.47 11.48 -0.82
C CYS A 156 -25.95 10.89 -2.13
N ARG A 157 -26.68 9.79 -2.09
CA ARG A 157 -27.27 9.17 -3.29
C ARG A 157 -28.10 10.18 -4.10
N ASN A 158 -28.93 10.94 -3.41
CA ASN A 158 -29.79 11.94 -4.06
C ASN A 158 -28.95 13.04 -4.71
N PHE A 159 -27.92 13.54 -4.03
CA PHE A 159 -26.98 14.51 -4.60
C PHE A 159 -26.26 13.95 -5.83
N MET A 160 -25.74 12.73 -5.78
CA MET A 160 -25.00 12.11 -6.88
C MET A 160 -25.89 11.82 -8.11
N ARG A 161 -27.22 11.84 -7.94
CA ARG A 161 -28.20 11.64 -9.01
C ARG A 161 -28.91 12.92 -9.46
N SER A 162 -28.61 14.06 -8.84
CA SER A 162 -29.32 15.32 -9.08
C SER A 162 -29.26 15.83 -10.53
N THR A 163 -28.29 15.38 -11.32
CA THR A 163 -28.12 15.76 -12.74
C THR A 163 -28.71 14.73 -13.73
N GLY A 164 -29.59 13.84 -13.26
CA GLY A 164 -30.25 12.84 -14.10
C GLY A 164 -29.47 11.52 -14.29
N SER A 165 -28.19 11.47 -13.96
CA SER A 165 -27.38 10.25 -13.97
C SER A 165 -26.58 10.12 -12.67
N ASP A 166 -26.25 8.88 -12.31
CA ASP A 166 -25.43 8.63 -11.12
C ASP A 166 -23.96 8.96 -11.41
N GLN A 167 -23.48 10.07 -10.84
CA GLN A 167 -22.16 10.63 -11.12
C GLN A 167 -21.02 9.65 -10.74
N LEU A 168 -21.11 8.98 -9.58
CA LEU A 168 -20.05 8.05 -9.13
C LEU A 168 -20.02 6.77 -9.97
N LEU A 169 -21.18 6.19 -10.26
CA LEU A 169 -21.24 5.01 -11.12
C LEU A 169 -20.86 5.33 -12.56
N SER A 170 -21.12 6.56 -13.04
CA SER A 170 -20.65 7.01 -14.35
C SER A 170 -19.13 7.21 -14.39
N ALA A 171 -18.56 7.78 -13.34
CA ALA A 171 -17.11 7.89 -13.16
C ALA A 171 -16.45 6.51 -13.21
N LEU A 172 -17.02 5.51 -12.51
CA LEU A 172 -16.48 4.16 -12.48
C LEU A 172 -16.55 3.42 -13.84
N ARG A 173 -17.53 3.73 -14.68
CA ARG A 173 -17.52 3.22 -16.08
C ARG A 173 -16.31 3.74 -16.86
N THR A 174 -15.95 5.01 -16.68
CA THR A 174 -14.75 5.60 -17.30
C THR A 174 -13.46 5.02 -16.67
N THR A 175 -13.43 4.89 -15.36
CA THR A 175 -12.31 4.26 -14.61
C THR A 175 -12.06 2.84 -15.11
N ARG A 176 -13.11 2.04 -15.34
CA ARG A 176 -12.99 0.69 -15.92
C ARG A 176 -12.20 0.69 -17.22
N SER A 177 -12.51 1.59 -18.16
CA SER A 177 -11.76 1.71 -19.42
C SER A 177 -10.30 2.07 -19.17
N ARG A 178 -10.05 3.07 -18.32
CA ARG A 178 -8.68 3.54 -18.02
C ARG A 178 -7.82 2.48 -17.34
N VAL A 179 -8.37 1.73 -16.38
CA VAL A 179 -7.67 0.61 -15.74
C VAL A 179 -7.37 -0.48 -16.77
N THR A 180 -8.33 -0.80 -17.65
CA THR A 180 -8.10 -1.76 -18.73
C THR A 180 -6.95 -1.34 -19.65
N ASP A 181 -6.85 -0.05 -19.97
CA ASP A 181 -5.77 0.48 -20.82
C ASP A 181 -4.41 0.45 -20.09
N VAL A 182 -4.38 0.70 -18.78
CA VAL A 182 -3.17 0.53 -17.95
C VAL A 182 -2.70 -0.93 -17.97
N VAL A 183 -3.60 -1.89 -17.74
CA VAL A 183 -3.25 -3.31 -17.69
C VAL A 183 -2.78 -3.83 -19.06
N ARG A 184 -3.40 -3.36 -20.17
CA ARG A 184 -2.90 -3.67 -21.52
C ARG A 184 -1.47 -3.21 -21.74
N GLU A 185 -1.17 -1.98 -21.31
CA GLU A 185 0.18 -1.41 -21.45
C GLU A 185 1.19 -2.19 -20.61
N VAL A 186 0.86 -2.56 -19.36
CA VAL A 186 1.71 -3.44 -18.53
C VAL A 186 2.01 -4.75 -19.28
N ARG A 187 1.01 -5.41 -19.83
CA ARG A 187 1.19 -6.64 -20.61
C ARG A 187 2.02 -6.45 -21.88
N HIS A 188 1.93 -5.28 -22.50
CA HIS A 188 2.76 -4.93 -23.67
C HIS A 188 4.23 -4.74 -23.27
N LEU A 189 4.48 -4.04 -22.16
CA LEU A 189 5.82 -3.76 -21.66
C LEU A 189 6.52 -4.99 -21.07
N ALA A 190 5.79 -5.86 -20.39
CA ALA A 190 6.29 -7.09 -19.79
C ALA A 190 5.47 -8.32 -20.29
N PRO A 191 5.65 -8.75 -21.54
CA PRO A 191 4.79 -9.77 -22.17
C PRO A 191 4.91 -11.16 -21.54
N LYS A 192 5.99 -11.42 -20.79
CA LYS A 192 6.22 -12.69 -20.08
C LYS A 192 5.75 -12.66 -18.63
N ALA A 193 5.50 -11.47 -18.08
CA ALA A 193 5.11 -11.33 -16.70
C ALA A 193 3.73 -11.94 -16.41
N LYS A 194 3.60 -12.56 -15.24
CA LYS A 194 2.30 -12.80 -14.66
C LYS A 194 1.74 -11.48 -14.13
N VAL A 195 0.63 -11.02 -14.71
CA VAL A 195 0.00 -9.75 -14.33
C VAL A 195 -1.22 -10.05 -13.46
N LEU A 196 -1.16 -9.57 -12.21
CA LEU A 196 -2.23 -9.69 -11.22
C LEU A 196 -2.92 -8.35 -11.04
N VAL A 197 -4.22 -8.29 -11.30
CA VAL A 197 -5.05 -7.10 -11.02
C VAL A 197 -5.68 -7.29 -9.65
N VAL A 198 -5.21 -6.53 -8.67
CA VAL A 198 -5.62 -6.65 -7.26
C VAL A 198 -6.84 -5.76 -7.01
N GLY A 199 -7.96 -6.37 -6.60
CA GLY A 199 -9.20 -5.67 -6.29
C GLY A 199 -9.12 -4.83 -5.02
N TYR A 200 -10.16 -4.01 -4.78
CA TYR A 200 -10.32 -3.31 -3.51
C TYR A 200 -11.14 -4.16 -2.53
N PRO A 201 -10.90 -4.02 -1.22
CA PRO A 201 -11.68 -4.69 -0.20
C PRO A 201 -13.10 -4.13 -0.10
N GLN A 202 -13.97 -4.85 0.61
CA GLN A 202 -15.23 -4.31 1.10
C GLN A 202 -14.93 -3.28 2.20
N ILE A 203 -14.98 -2.00 1.84
CA ILE A 203 -14.75 -0.87 2.77
C ILE A 203 -16.04 -0.56 3.53
N ILE A 204 -17.18 -0.68 2.86
CA ILE A 204 -18.52 -0.31 3.31
C ILE A 204 -19.43 -1.52 3.17
N SER A 205 -20.14 -1.87 4.25
CA SER A 205 -21.26 -2.81 4.24
C SER A 205 -22.58 -2.04 4.35
N ALA A 206 -23.62 -2.49 3.64
CA ALA A 206 -24.98 -1.95 3.75
C ALA A 206 -25.58 -2.22 5.14
N ASP A 207 -25.17 -3.32 5.76
CA ASP A 207 -25.75 -3.83 7.00
C ASP A 207 -25.06 -3.31 8.27
N ASN A 208 -23.77 -2.92 8.16
CA ASN A 208 -22.99 -2.44 9.28
C ASN A 208 -22.91 -0.90 9.30
N ARG A 209 -23.28 -0.30 10.43
CA ARG A 209 -23.30 1.16 10.62
C ARG A 209 -22.58 1.55 11.88
N CYS A 210 -21.73 2.57 11.81
CA CYS A 210 -20.97 3.05 12.97
C CYS A 210 -20.49 4.48 12.78
N ASP A 211 -20.06 5.12 13.88
CA ASP A 211 -19.52 6.48 13.85
C ASP A 211 -18.13 6.59 13.18
N LYS A 212 -17.45 5.46 12.98
CA LYS A 212 -16.17 5.42 12.24
C LYS A 212 -16.36 5.70 10.75
N LEU A 213 -17.57 5.49 10.21
CA LEU A 213 -17.97 5.83 8.84
C LEU A 213 -19.29 6.62 8.88
N PRO A 214 -19.29 7.93 9.12
CA PRO A 214 -20.49 8.72 9.39
C PRO A 214 -21.29 9.04 8.12
N LEU A 215 -21.80 8.04 7.42
CA LEU A 215 -22.78 8.17 6.35
C LEU A 215 -24.19 8.34 6.91
N ALA A 216 -25.12 8.93 6.14
CA ALA A 216 -26.54 8.86 6.44
C ALA A 216 -27.05 7.42 6.33
N ALA A 217 -28.07 7.07 7.12
CA ALA A 217 -28.52 5.67 7.24
C ALA A 217 -28.90 5.02 5.89
N GLY A 218 -29.54 5.78 5.00
CA GLY A 218 -29.93 5.30 3.67
C GLY A 218 -28.82 5.34 2.62
N ASP A 219 -27.62 5.88 2.96
CA ASP A 219 -26.48 5.97 2.06
C ASP A 219 -25.51 4.80 2.16
N TYR A 220 -25.59 3.95 3.19
CA TYR A 220 -24.69 2.80 3.33
C TYR A 220 -24.81 1.82 2.16
N ALA A 221 -26.03 1.43 1.77
CA ALA A 221 -26.24 0.58 0.59
C ALA A 221 -25.76 1.23 -0.72
N TYR A 222 -25.83 2.55 -0.80
CA TYR A 222 -25.26 3.28 -1.94
C TYR A 222 -23.73 3.25 -1.92
N GLY A 223 -23.14 3.47 -0.75
CA GLY A 223 -21.68 3.40 -0.54
C GLY A 223 -21.12 2.02 -0.91
N GLU A 224 -21.72 0.94 -0.40
CA GLU A 224 -21.35 -0.43 -0.76
C GLU A 224 -21.43 -0.66 -2.28
N ARG A 225 -22.51 -0.22 -2.92
CA ARG A 225 -22.67 -0.36 -4.37
C ARG A 225 -21.57 0.36 -5.16
N VAL A 226 -21.16 1.57 -4.74
CA VAL A 226 -20.07 2.31 -5.37
C VAL A 226 -18.74 1.59 -5.15
N ASN A 227 -18.48 1.13 -3.94
CA ASN A 227 -17.28 0.37 -3.60
C ASN A 227 -17.21 -0.95 -4.41
N ARG A 228 -18.31 -1.69 -4.49
CA ARG A 228 -18.40 -2.91 -5.32
C ARG A 228 -18.16 -2.60 -6.80
N ALA A 229 -18.77 -1.53 -7.34
CA ALA A 229 -18.58 -1.15 -8.74
C ALA A 229 -17.12 -0.78 -9.07
N LEU A 230 -16.36 -0.26 -8.10
CA LEU A 230 -14.94 -0.02 -8.27
C LEU A 230 -14.16 -1.33 -8.40
N THR A 231 -14.36 -2.28 -7.48
CA THR A 231 -13.65 -3.58 -7.56
C THR A 231 -14.06 -4.38 -8.80
N GLU A 232 -15.34 -4.30 -9.22
CA GLU A 232 -15.79 -4.91 -10.48
C GLU A 232 -15.18 -4.27 -11.73
N ALA A 233 -14.80 -2.99 -11.68
CA ALA A 233 -14.07 -2.36 -12.77
C ALA A 233 -12.67 -2.98 -12.95
N LEU A 234 -11.99 -3.33 -11.86
CA LEU A 234 -10.70 -4.03 -11.87
C LEU A 234 -10.86 -5.49 -12.32
N ARG A 235 -11.89 -6.19 -11.83
CA ARG A 235 -12.21 -7.56 -12.27
C ARG A 235 -12.46 -7.60 -13.79
N TYR A 236 -13.22 -6.64 -14.31
CA TYR A 236 -13.43 -6.50 -15.75
C TYR A 236 -12.11 -6.27 -16.50
N ALA A 237 -11.24 -5.38 -16.00
CA ALA A 237 -9.96 -5.10 -16.64
C ALA A 237 -9.07 -6.35 -16.70
N ALA A 238 -9.00 -7.14 -15.62
CA ALA A 238 -8.30 -8.40 -15.61
C ALA A 238 -8.82 -9.36 -16.69
N LYS A 239 -10.14 -9.59 -16.70
CA LYS A 239 -10.79 -10.46 -17.71
C LYS A 239 -10.56 -9.98 -19.14
N ALA A 240 -10.71 -8.68 -19.39
CA ALA A 240 -10.58 -8.09 -20.73
C ALA A 240 -9.15 -8.10 -21.29
N THR A 241 -8.18 -8.34 -20.44
CA THR A 241 -6.75 -8.36 -20.79
C THR A 241 -6.11 -9.76 -20.66
N GLY A 242 -6.87 -10.76 -20.22
CA GLY A 242 -6.33 -12.10 -19.93
C GLY A 242 -5.34 -12.10 -18.77
N SER A 243 -5.51 -11.19 -17.80
CA SER A 243 -4.75 -11.11 -16.55
C SER A 243 -5.50 -11.82 -15.43
N THR A 244 -4.78 -12.24 -14.38
CA THR A 244 -5.40 -12.85 -13.20
C THR A 244 -6.00 -11.77 -12.29
N TYR A 245 -7.22 -11.97 -11.82
CA TYR A 245 -7.86 -11.10 -10.83
C TYR A 245 -7.64 -11.65 -9.42
N VAL A 246 -7.15 -10.83 -8.50
CA VAL A 246 -7.02 -11.16 -7.07
C VAL A 246 -8.25 -10.61 -6.35
N ASP A 247 -9.09 -11.51 -5.84
CA ASP A 247 -10.40 -11.17 -5.28
C ASP A 247 -10.33 -10.74 -3.81
N VAL A 248 -9.83 -9.54 -3.57
CA VAL A 248 -9.77 -8.94 -2.22
C VAL A 248 -11.17 -8.68 -1.66
N TRP A 249 -12.17 -8.39 -2.52
CA TRP A 249 -13.55 -8.20 -2.07
C TRP A 249 -14.09 -9.44 -1.36
N ALA A 250 -13.92 -10.62 -1.96
CA ALA A 250 -14.40 -11.86 -1.36
C ALA A 250 -13.70 -12.17 -0.03
N ALA A 251 -12.38 -11.96 0.03
CA ALA A 251 -11.58 -12.22 1.22
C ALA A 251 -11.88 -11.26 2.39
N SER A 252 -12.32 -10.03 2.09
CA SER A 252 -12.58 -8.99 3.10
C SER A 252 -14.03 -8.93 3.61
N GLN A 253 -14.87 -9.91 3.23
CA GLN A 253 -16.24 -9.97 3.75
C GLN A 253 -16.24 -10.11 5.28
N GLY A 254 -17.01 -9.24 5.97
CA GLY A 254 -17.04 -9.17 7.43
C GLY A 254 -15.92 -8.35 8.08
N HIS A 255 -15.05 -7.72 7.28
CA HIS A 255 -13.93 -6.87 7.73
C HIS A 255 -14.08 -5.41 7.29
N ASP A 256 -15.28 -4.95 6.97
CA ASP A 256 -15.57 -3.54 6.65
C ASP A 256 -15.28 -2.60 7.84
N ILE A 257 -15.30 -1.29 7.60
CA ILE A 257 -14.98 -0.26 8.61
C ILE A 257 -15.78 -0.42 9.90
N CYS A 258 -17.02 -0.89 9.81
CA CYS A 258 -17.95 -0.98 10.92
C CYS A 258 -18.07 -2.39 11.54
N SER A 259 -17.31 -3.35 11.04
CA SER A 259 -17.28 -4.70 11.61
C SER A 259 -16.56 -4.75 12.97
N ASP A 260 -16.69 -5.86 13.67
CA ASP A 260 -16.00 -6.12 14.95
C ASP A 260 -14.49 -6.33 14.76
N ASP A 261 -14.07 -6.87 13.61
CA ASP A 261 -12.66 -7.05 13.21
C ASP A 261 -12.37 -6.32 11.89
N PRO A 262 -12.25 -4.97 11.93
CA PRO A 262 -12.12 -4.20 10.71
C PRO A 262 -10.68 -4.29 10.12
N TRP A 263 -10.61 -4.49 8.82
CA TRP A 263 -9.38 -4.38 8.06
C TRP A 263 -9.10 -2.96 7.57
N ILE A 264 -10.10 -2.09 7.62
CA ILE A 264 -10.03 -0.71 7.12
C ILE A 264 -10.25 0.26 8.27
N ASN A 265 -9.39 1.29 8.35
CA ASN A 265 -9.51 2.35 9.34
C ASN A 265 -10.75 3.24 9.07
N GLY A 266 -11.28 3.85 10.12
CA GLY A 266 -12.37 4.81 10.04
C GLY A 266 -11.93 6.21 9.62
N ALA A 267 -12.77 7.20 9.93
CA ALA A 267 -12.63 8.60 9.48
C ALA A 267 -11.43 9.37 10.04
N VAL A 268 -10.70 8.83 11.02
CA VAL A 268 -9.60 9.51 11.71
C VAL A 268 -8.28 8.86 11.40
N ASN A 269 -7.28 9.67 11.03
CA ASN A 269 -5.92 9.17 10.85
C ASN A 269 -5.36 8.57 12.14
N ASP A 270 -4.86 7.35 12.07
CA ASP A 270 -4.01 6.75 13.08
C ASP A 270 -2.58 6.62 12.50
N GLN A 271 -1.72 7.56 12.86
CA GLN A 271 -0.34 7.62 12.31
C GLN A 271 0.53 6.42 12.70
N LYS A 272 0.04 5.55 13.60
CA LYS A 272 0.74 4.34 14.03
C LYS A 272 0.16 3.06 13.43
N ARG A 273 -0.98 3.16 12.71
CA ARG A 273 -1.69 1.99 12.19
C ARG A 273 -2.16 2.13 10.75
N ALA A 274 -2.86 3.21 10.39
CA ALA A 274 -3.35 3.46 9.04
C ALA A 274 -3.87 4.89 8.86
N ALA A 275 -3.81 5.45 7.67
CA ALA A 275 -4.51 6.67 7.31
C ALA A 275 -6.04 6.48 7.38
N ALA A 276 -6.78 7.59 7.48
CA ALA A 276 -8.24 7.54 7.47
C ALA A 276 -8.76 6.83 6.20
N TYR A 277 -9.68 5.89 6.39
CA TYR A 277 -10.29 5.08 5.33
C TYR A 277 -9.30 4.20 4.54
N HIS A 278 -8.15 3.85 5.13
CA HIS A 278 -7.11 3.03 4.51
C HIS A 278 -6.90 1.72 5.26
N PRO A 279 -6.26 0.74 4.60
CA PRO A 279 -6.03 -0.58 5.16
C PRO A 279 -5.17 -0.56 6.43
N PHE A 280 -5.52 -1.44 7.38
CA PHE A 280 -4.63 -1.87 8.46
C PHE A 280 -3.66 -2.95 7.99
N ALA A 281 -2.67 -3.28 8.83
CA ALA A 281 -1.69 -4.34 8.55
C ALA A 281 -2.35 -5.71 8.29
N ALA A 282 -3.48 -6.01 8.93
CA ALA A 282 -4.20 -7.27 8.73
C ALA A 282 -4.68 -7.45 7.28
N GLU A 283 -5.24 -6.40 6.67
CA GLU A 283 -5.63 -6.43 5.27
C GLU A 283 -4.40 -6.62 4.36
N GLN A 284 -3.30 -5.92 4.62
CA GLN A 284 -2.08 -6.01 3.83
C GLN A 284 -1.47 -7.42 3.88
N ILE A 285 -1.55 -8.11 5.03
CA ILE A 285 -1.13 -9.52 5.16
C ILE A 285 -2.03 -10.41 4.31
N ALA A 286 -3.34 -10.29 4.44
CA ALA A 286 -4.28 -11.11 3.69
C ALA A 286 -4.14 -10.92 2.17
N VAL A 287 -3.94 -9.66 1.70
CA VAL A 287 -3.70 -9.39 0.28
C VAL A 287 -2.38 -9.95 -0.20
N ALA A 288 -1.32 -9.92 0.64
CA ALA A 288 -0.04 -10.53 0.29
C ALA A 288 -0.18 -12.04 0.07
N ASP A 289 -0.90 -12.74 0.95
CA ASP A 289 -1.15 -14.18 0.81
C ASP A 289 -1.91 -14.48 -0.49
N LEU A 290 -2.97 -13.73 -0.79
CA LEU A 290 -3.72 -13.86 -2.05
C LEU A 290 -2.84 -13.61 -3.30
N VAL A 291 -1.92 -12.66 -3.24
CA VAL A 291 -0.98 -12.37 -4.34
C VAL A 291 0.00 -13.52 -4.52
N VAL A 292 0.55 -14.06 -3.42
CA VAL A 292 1.47 -15.21 -3.44
C VAL A 292 0.79 -16.43 -4.03
N ASP A 293 -0.42 -16.75 -3.59
CA ASP A 293 -1.21 -17.87 -4.10
C ASP A 293 -1.50 -17.69 -5.60
N ALA A 294 -2.03 -16.53 -5.98
CA ALA A 294 -2.33 -16.21 -7.37
C ALA A 294 -1.08 -16.21 -8.28
N PHE A 295 0.12 -15.97 -7.74
CA PHE A 295 1.37 -16.06 -8.50
C PHE A 295 1.82 -17.50 -8.70
N ARG A 296 1.59 -18.37 -7.73
CA ARG A 296 2.01 -19.80 -7.78
C ARG A 296 1.10 -20.68 -8.62
N ASP A 297 -0.20 -20.32 -8.74
CA ASP A 297 -1.19 -21.01 -9.59
C ASP A 297 -0.88 -20.81 -11.10
#